data_7038fac41e5a78aeac038b35726f6286
#
_entry.id   7038fac41e5a78aeac038b35726f6286
#
_cell.length_a   1.000
_cell.length_b   1.000
_cell.length_c   1.000
_cell.angle_alpha   90.00
_cell.angle_beta   90.00
_cell.angle_gamma   90.00
#
_symmetry.space_group_name_H-M   'P 1'
#
loop_
_entity.id
_entity.type
_entity.pdbx_description
1 polymer ?
#
loop_
_entity_poly.entity_id
_entity_poly.type
_entity_poly.pdbx_seq_one_letter_code
_entity_poly.pdbx_strand_id
1 'polypeptide(L)'
;EGLQKQMDALNPDSSQVKVYRDVHRVLDEIAKAFAVAKKENLRHFLADMEEKANGYLEQLSANDFHGEIHLKQTADDSTEIGLYSSNGTEIKKPSGSQLTVMYISVLFAISDFTQEKRDEDYPLVFDAATSSFGDSKEENFYNVIDALYKQCIIVTKDFITKGRVRFPEIEKLTCSVYRIKKAEGFDSKNMATVRTTIEKIK
;
A
#
# COMPACT_ATOMS: atom_id res chain seq x y z
N GLU A 1 3.16 -50.32 43.52
CA GLU A 1 3.01 -48.95 44.03
C GLU A 1 3.21 -47.87 42.95
N GLY A 2 4.07 -48.06 41.93
CA GLY A 2 4.33 -47.02 40.90
C GLY A 2 3.17 -46.85 39.92
N LEU A 3 2.55 -47.97 39.45
CA LEU A 3 1.42 -47.94 38.49
C LEU A 3 0.16 -47.34 39.11
N GLN A 4 -0.10 -47.62 40.42
CA GLN A 4 -1.25 -47.10 41.12
C GLN A 4 -1.14 -45.56 41.25
N LYS A 5 0.08 -45.06 41.62
CA LYS A 5 0.34 -43.61 41.65
C LYS A 5 0.20 -42.93 40.30
N GLN A 6 0.59 -43.64 39.22
CA GLN A 6 0.40 -43.10 37.86
C GLN A 6 -1.08 -43.11 37.43
N MET A 7 -1.84 -44.17 37.81
CA MET A 7 -3.28 -44.20 37.57
C MET A 7 -4.03 -43.15 38.39
N ASP A 8 -3.66 -42.93 39.63
CA ASP A 8 -4.25 -41.88 40.50
C ASP A 8 -3.91 -40.48 39.98
N ALA A 9 -2.72 -40.28 39.41
CA ALA A 9 -2.34 -39.03 38.74
C ALA A 9 -3.13 -38.78 37.46
N LEU A 10 -3.63 -39.84 36.81
CA LEU A 10 -4.49 -39.75 35.62
C LEU A 10 -5.99 -39.74 35.96
N ASN A 11 -6.33 -39.78 37.27
CA ASN A 11 -7.72 -39.74 37.68
C ASN A 11 -8.35 -38.41 37.30
N PRO A 12 -9.38 -38.41 36.41
CA PRO A 12 -10.03 -37.18 35.90
C PRO A 12 -10.74 -36.37 36.99
N ASP A 13 -10.94 -36.97 38.16
CA ASP A 13 -11.55 -36.31 39.33
C ASP A 13 -10.53 -35.78 40.39
N SER A 14 -9.24 -35.94 40.14
CA SER A 14 -8.24 -35.35 41.02
C SER A 14 -8.34 -33.82 41.02
N SER A 15 -8.12 -33.18 42.19
CA SER A 15 -8.20 -31.72 42.30
C SER A 15 -7.24 -31.01 41.36
N GLN A 16 -6.07 -31.57 41.08
CA GLN A 16 -5.09 -31.02 40.14
C GLN A 16 -5.60 -31.08 38.69
N VAL A 17 -6.20 -32.21 38.29
CA VAL A 17 -6.77 -32.34 36.93
C VAL A 17 -7.92 -31.37 36.72
N LYS A 18 -8.75 -31.13 37.74
CA LYS A 18 -9.80 -30.09 37.68
C LYS A 18 -9.23 -28.71 37.45
N VAL A 19 -8.18 -28.34 38.24
CA VAL A 19 -7.50 -27.03 38.06
C VAL A 19 -6.93 -26.90 36.66
N TYR A 20 -6.22 -27.88 36.14
CA TYR A 20 -5.69 -27.83 34.77
C TYR A 20 -6.79 -27.73 33.72
N ARG A 21 -7.90 -28.44 33.91
CA ARG A 21 -9.05 -28.33 32.97
C ARG A 21 -9.68 -26.95 33.02
N ASP A 22 -9.85 -26.36 34.17
CA ASP A 22 -10.40 -25.03 34.35
C ASP A 22 -9.47 -23.96 33.76
N VAL A 23 -8.15 -24.07 33.99
CA VAL A 23 -7.15 -23.19 33.37
C VAL A 23 -7.20 -23.33 31.83
N HIS A 24 -7.23 -24.55 31.31
CA HIS A 24 -7.31 -24.77 29.86
C HIS A 24 -8.58 -24.16 29.28
N ARG A 25 -9.73 -24.33 29.93
CA ARG A 25 -10.99 -23.73 29.50
C ARG A 25 -10.89 -22.19 29.45
N VAL A 26 -10.32 -21.54 30.46
CA VAL A 26 -10.15 -20.08 30.49
C VAL A 26 -9.21 -19.63 29.38
N LEU A 27 -8.09 -20.32 29.16
CA LEU A 27 -7.17 -20.01 28.08
C LEU A 27 -7.81 -20.16 26.69
N ASP A 28 -8.62 -21.20 26.51
CA ASP A 28 -9.36 -21.42 25.26
C ASP A 28 -10.39 -20.32 25.00
N GLU A 29 -11.13 -19.88 26.02
CA GLU A 29 -12.04 -18.73 25.91
C GLU A 29 -11.31 -17.42 25.62
N ILE A 30 -10.16 -17.18 26.24
CA ILE A 30 -9.31 -16.04 25.95
C ILE A 30 -8.82 -16.09 24.48
N ALA A 31 -8.33 -17.24 24.02
CA ALA A 31 -7.85 -17.42 22.65
C ALA A 31 -8.98 -17.17 21.63
N LYS A 32 -10.20 -17.67 21.89
CA LYS A 32 -11.38 -17.42 21.05
C LYS A 32 -11.74 -15.91 21.01
N ALA A 33 -11.73 -15.26 22.18
CA ALA A 33 -12.01 -13.82 22.27
C ALA A 33 -10.99 -13.01 21.45
N PHE A 34 -9.69 -13.33 21.55
CA PHE A 34 -8.65 -12.68 20.75
C PHE A 34 -8.83 -12.94 19.25
N ALA A 35 -9.19 -14.16 18.86
CA ALA A 35 -9.44 -14.48 17.44
C ALA A 35 -10.60 -13.68 16.86
N VAL A 36 -11.70 -13.53 17.62
CA VAL A 36 -12.86 -12.71 17.23
C VAL A 36 -12.46 -11.23 17.14
N ALA A 37 -11.78 -10.70 18.16
CA ALA A 37 -11.33 -9.31 18.18
C ALA A 37 -10.36 -9.00 17.02
N LYS A 38 -9.41 -9.89 16.73
CA LYS A 38 -8.49 -9.76 15.59
C LYS A 38 -9.27 -9.67 14.26
N LYS A 39 -10.24 -10.55 14.06
CA LYS A 39 -11.03 -10.57 12.82
C LYS A 39 -11.87 -9.30 12.66
N GLU A 40 -12.49 -8.84 13.74
CA GLU A 40 -13.31 -7.64 13.71
C GLU A 40 -12.46 -6.37 13.51
N ASN A 41 -11.31 -6.26 14.18
CA ASN A 41 -10.37 -5.17 13.97
C ASN A 41 -9.84 -5.13 12.53
N LEU A 42 -9.53 -6.30 11.95
CA LEU A 42 -9.10 -6.38 10.55
C LEU A 42 -10.22 -5.93 9.60
N ARG A 43 -11.47 -6.33 9.86
CA ARG A 43 -12.61 -5.92 9.06
C ARG A 43 -12.80 -4.39 9.06
N HIS A 44 -12.73 -3.76 10.24
CA HIS A 44 -12.80 -2.31 10.35
C HIS A 44 -11.62 -1.63 9.65
N PHE A 45 -10.41 -2.14 9.88
CA PHE A 45 -9.21 -1.63 9.20
C PHE A 45 -9.35 -1.67 7.68
N LEU A 46 -9.81 -2.79 7.10
CA LEU A 46 -9.98 -2.90 5.65
C LEU A 46 -11.06 -1.95 5.14
N ALA A 47 -12.15 -1.74 5.88
CA ALA A 47 -13.19 -0.79 5.51
C ALA A 47 -12.68 0.66 5.49
N ASP A 48 -11.95 1.08 6.52
CA ASP A 48 -11.35 2.42 6.59
C ASP A 48 -10.33 2.62 5.46
N MET A 49 -9.54 1.59 5.17
CA MET A 49 -8.56 1.60 4.07
C MET A 49 -9.23 1.68 2.69
N GLU A 50 -10.33 0.95 2.50
CA GLU A 50 -11.13 0.94 1.28
C GLU A 50 -11.73 2.32 1.01
N GLU A 51 -12.30 2.97 2.03
CA GLU A 51 -12.85 4.31 1.94
C GLU A 51 -11.78 5.32 1.51
N LYS A 52 -10.62 5.34 2.18
CA LYS A 52 -9.51 6.23 1.84
C LYS A 52 -8.97 5.96 0.43
N ALA A 53 -8.77 4.68 0.07
CA ALA A 53 -8.28 4.30 -1.25
C ALA A 53 -9.24 4.74 -2.37
N ASN A 54 -10.54 4.65 -2.16
CA ASN A 54 -11.54 5.12 -3.11
C ASN A 54 -11.52 6.65 -3.27
N GLY A 55 -11.30 7.40 -2.19
CA GLY A 55 -11.09 8.85 -2.28
C GLY A 55 -9.88 9.22 -3.16
N TYR A 56 -8.78 8.47 -3.07
CA TYR A 56 -7.62 8.67 -3.94
C TYR A 56 -7.87 8.18 -5.37
N LEU A 57 -8.59 7.07 -5.54
CA LEU A 57 -8.97 6.57 -6.86
C LEU A 57 -9.74 7.63 -7.66
N GLU A 58 -10.71 8.29 -7.04
CA GLU A 58 -11.50 9.36 -7.66
C GLU A 58 -10.60 10.53 -8.09
N GLN A 59 -9.71 11.00 -7.20
CA GLN A 59 -8.80 12.10 -7.50
C GLN A 59 -7.82 11.78 -8.63
N LEU A 60 -7.29 10.55 -8.67
CA LEU A 60 -6.29 10.13 -9.65
C LEU A 60 -6.89 9.74 -11.00
N SER A 61 -8.16 9.36 -11.06
CA SER A 61 -8.79 8.84 -12.28
C SER A 61 -9.09 9.89 -13.35
N ALA A 62 -9.00 11.19 -13.05
CA ALA A 62 -9.18 12.29 -13.99
C ALA A 62 -10.52 12.24 -14.77
N ASN A 63 -11.58 11.76 -14.14
CA ASN A 63 -12.91 11.50 -14.73
C ASN A 63 -12.93 10.45 -15.89
N ASP A 64 -11.81 9.76 -16.14
CA ASP A 64 -11.76 8.71 -17.17
C ASP A 64 -12.39 7.40 -16.71
N PHE A 65 -12.47 7.20 -15.40
CA PHE A 65 -12.92 5.96 -14.81
C PHE A 65 -13.70 6.23 -13.52
N HIS A 66 -14.91 5.74 -13.47
CA HIS A 66 -15.76 5.73 -12.29
C HIS A 66 -15.93 4.29 -11.81
N GLY A 67 -15.34 3.96 -10.69
CA GLY A 67 -15.41 2.64 -10.10
C GLY A 67 -14.89 2.65 -8.68
N GLU A 68 -14.76 1.47 -8.11
CA GLU A 68 -14.45 1.30 -6.69
C GLU A 68 -13.37 0.24 -6.50
N ILE A 69 -12.52 0.47 -5.51
CA ILE A 69 -11.58 -0.52 -4.99
C ILE A 69 -12.30 -1.26 -3.86
N HIS A 70 -12.20 -2.59 -3.87
CA HIS A 70 -12.63 -3.41 -2.74
C HIS A 70 -11.46 -4.21 -2.19
N LEU A 71 -11.35 -4.21 -0.85
CA LEU A 71 -10.34 -4.94 -0.10
C LEU A 71 -11.00 -6.13 0.58
N LYS A 72 -10.68 -7.34 0.15
CA LYS A 72 -11.30 -8.57 0.68
C LYS A 72 -10.27 -9.45 1.38
N GLN A 73 -10.58 -9.87 2.60
CA GLN A 73 -9.80 -10.90 3.26
C GLN A 73 -10.09 -12.26 2.61
N THR A 74 -9.07 -12.98 2.23
CA THR A 74 -9.15 -14.32 1.70
C THR A 74 -9.10 -15.38 2.82
N ALA A 75 -9.38 -16.63 2.48
CA ALA A 75 -9.42 -17.72 3.46
C ALA A 75 -8.06 -18.05 4.10
N ASP A 76 -6.96 -17.66 3.46
CA ASP A 76 -5.58 -17.85 3.90
C ASP A 76 -5.01 -16.64 4.66
N ASP A 77 -5.88 -15.75 5.19
CA ASP A 77 -5.53 -14.51 5.89
C ASP A 77 -4.77 -13.48 5.03
N SER A 78 -4.73 -13.64 3.70
CA SER A 78 -4.24 -12.60 2.80
C SER A 78 -5.34 -11.59 2.45
N THR A 79 -4.96 -10.46 1.83
CA THR A 79 -5.91 -9.44 1.36
C THR A 79 -5.83 -9.36 -0.16
N GLU A 80 -6.95 -9.51 -0.82
CA GLU A 80 -7.10 -9.31 -2.25
C GLU A 80 -7.62 -7.89 -2.53
N ILE A 81 -7.02 -7.23 -3.53
CA ILE A 81 -7.42 -5.92 -4.00
C ILE A 81 -8.14 -6.10 -5.32
N GLY A 82 -9.42 -5.78 -5.36
CA GLY A 82 -10.24 -5.84 -6.56
C GLY A 82 -10.65 -4.44 -7.04
N LEU A 83 -10.72 -4.27 -8.37
CA LEU A 83 -11.26 -3.08 -9.01
C LEU A 83 -12.65 -3.39 -9.58
N TYR A 84 -13.61 -2.56 -9.27
CA TYR A 84 -15.00 -2.74 -9.68
C TYR A 84 -15.48 -1.51 -10.45
N SER A 85 -16.36 -1.73 -11.41
CA SER A 85 -17.05 -0.64 -12.11
C SER A 85 -18.18 -0.07 -11.24
N SER A 86 -18.67 1.10 -11.58
CA SER A 86 -19.77 1.79 -10.87
C SER A 86 -21.06 0.96 -10.76
N ASN A 87 -21.24 -0.09 -11.56
CA ASN A 87 -22.38 -1.00 -11.45
C ASN A 87 -22.08 -2.23 -10.54
N GLY A 88 -20.96 -2.25 -9.84
CA GLY A 88 -20.55 -3.33 -8.95
C GLY A 88 -19.97 -4.56 -9.63
N THR A 89 -19.66 -4.51 -10.93
CA THR A 89 -19.05 -5.62 -11.66
C THR A 89 -17.52 -5.56 -11.53
N GLU A 90 -16.91 -6.67 -11.12
CA GLU A 90 -15.46 -6.79 -11.01
C GLU A 90 -14.77 -6.68 -12.38
N ILE A 91 -13.74 -5.85 -12.46
CA ILE A 91 -12.92 -5.67 -13.65
C ILE A 91 -11.76 -6.66 -13.60
N LYS A 92 -11.95 -7.84 -14.15
CA LYS A 92 -10.96 -8.93 -14.14
C LYS A 92 -9.67 -8.64 -14.92
N LYS A 93 -9.72 -7.72 -15.88
CA LYS A 93 -8.58 -7.33 -16.72
C LYS A 93 -8.51 -5.80 -16.84
N PRO A 94 -8.13 -5.11 -15.77
CA PRO A 94 -7.95 -3.67 -15.85
C PRO A 94 -6.78 -3.31 -16.77
N SER A 95 -6.84 -2.13 -17.38
CA SER A 95 -5.72 -1.59 -18.16
C SER A 95 -4.51 -1.31 -17.25
N GLY A 96 -3.32 -1.18 -17.85
CA GLY A 96 -2.12 -0.83 -17.08
C GLY A 96 -2.28 0.46 -16.27
N SER A 97 -2.90 1.47 -16.84
CA SER A 97 -3.21 2.73 -16.15
C SER A 97 -4.17 2.52 -14.97
N GLN A 98 -5.24 1.73 -15.15
CA GLN A 98 -6.19 1.42 -14.06
C GLN A 98 -5.53 0.66 -12.92
N LEU A 99 -4.68 -0.34 -13.23
CA LEU A 99 -3.92 -1.07 -12.22
C LEU A 99 -2.99 -0.15 -11.44
N THR A 100 -2.25 0.71 -12.15
CA THR A 100 -1.32 1.65 -11.51
C THR A 100 -2.06 2.61 -10.59
N VAL A 101 -3.16 3.21 -11.05
CA VAL A 101 -3.98 4.11 -10.22
C VAL A 101 -4.52 3.38 -9.00
N MET A 102 -5.06 2.17 -9.15
CA MET A 102 -5.56 1.35 -8.05
C MET A 102 -4.48 1.11 -6.97
N TYR A 103 -3.28 0.67 -7.38
CA TYR A 103 -2.21 0.40 -6.42
C TYR A 103 -1.68 1.68 -5.74
N ILE A 104 -1.56 2.78 -6.48
CA ILE A 104 -1.16 4.08 -5.90
C ILE A 104 -2.21 4.57 -4.91
N SER A 105 -3.50 4.43 -5.21
CA SER A 105 -4.59 4.81 -4.30
C SER A 105 -4.52 4.05 -2.97
N VAL A 106 -4.29 2.74 -3.04
CA VAL A 106 -4.10 1.91 -1.83
C VAL A 106 -2.82 2.30 -1.08
N LEU A 107 -1.72 2.57 -1.78
CA LEU A 107 -0.47 3.01 -1.16
C LEU A 107 -0.64 4.35 -0.40
N PHE A 108 -1.34 5.32 -0.99
CA PHE A 108 -1.64 6.58 -0.32
C PHE A 108 -2.52 6.38 0.91
N ALA A 109 -3.54 5.54 0.82
CA ALA A 109 -4.38 5.20 1.95
C ALA A 109 -3.59 4.55 3.10
N ILE A 110 -2.67 3.61 2.80
CA ILE A 110 -1.77 3.01 3.79
C ILE A 110 -0.87 4.06 4.43
N SER A 111 -0.32 4.97 3.61
CA SER A 111 0.56 6.04 4.09
C SER A 111 -0.17 6.98 5.06
N ASP A 112 -1.41 7.38 4.74
CA ASP A 112 -2.23 8.21 5.61
C ASP A 112 -2.59 7.50 6.92
N PHE A 113 -3.02 6.24 6.81
CA PHE A 113 -3.35 5.45 7.99
C PHE A 113 -2.15 5.30 8.93
N THR A 114 -0.94 5.09 8.37
CA THR A 114 0.28 4.95 9.15
C THR A 114 0.61 6.26 9.88
N GLN A 115 0.47 7.39 9.21
CA GLN A 115 0.68 8.71 9.79
C GLN A 115 -0.33 8.98 10.92
N GLU A 116 -1.62 8.72 10.69
CA GLU A 116 -2.67 8.96 11.69
C GLU A 116 -2.54 8.08 12.95
N LYS A 117 -2.09 6.83 12.79
CA LYS A 117 -2.05 5.86 13.90
C LYS A 117 -0.71 5.77 14.61
N ARG A 118 0.39 6.12 13.95
CA ARG A 118 1.75 5.94 14.47
C ARG A 118 2.52 7.23 14.61
N ASP A 119 2.00 8.35 14.08
CA ASP A 119 2.72 9.62 14.01
C ASP A 119 4.11 9.46 13.33
N GLU A 120 4.18 8.53 12.38
CA GLU A 120 5.39 8.21 11.61
C GLU A 120 5.18 8.64 10.17
N ASP A 121 6.16 9.36 9.62
CA ASP A 121 6.13 9.82 8.23
C ASP A 121 7.18 9.08 7.41
N TYR A 122 6.73 8.32 6.42
CA TYR A 122 7.61 7.57 5.53
C TYR A 122 7.69 8.26 4.17
N PRO A 123 8.90 8.46 3.62
CA PRO A 123 9.05 8.98 2.27
C PRO A 123 8.47 7.99 1.25
N LEU A 124 7.72 8.50 0.30
CA LEU A 124 7.22 7.73 -0.83
C LEU A 124 8.19 7.83 -2.00
N VAL A 125 8.56 6.69 -2.58
CA VAL A 125 9.46 6.63 -3.74
C VAL A 125 8.73 5.99 -4.90
N PHE A 126 8.63 6.72 -6.01
CA PHE A 126 7.98 6.27 -7.24
C PHE A 126 9.01 6.17 -8.36
N ASP A 127 9.18 4.97 -8.91
CA ASP A 127 10.00 4.72 -10.09
C ASP A 127 9.10 4.46 -11.31
N ALA A 128 9.10 5.40 -12.23
CA ALA A 128 8.32 5.37 -13.47
C ALA A 128 6.82 5.07 -13.29
N ALA A 129 6.23 5.46 -12.14
CA ALA A 129 4.84 5.17 -11.80
C ALA A 129 3.85 5.75 -12.82
N THR A 130 4.19 6.88 -13.44
CA THR A 130 3.34 7.57 -14.42
C THR A 130 3.50 7.05 -15.85
N SER A 131 4.35 6.06 -16.09
CA SER A 131 4.66 5.57 -17.45
C SER A 131 3.46 5.02 -18.22
N SER A 132 2.40 4.60 -17.51
CA SER A 132 1.13 4.13 -18.09
C SER A 132 0.04 5.19 -18.14
N PHE A 133 0.32 6.42 -17.68
CA PHE A 133 -0.67 7.49 -17.61
C PHE A 133 -0.72 8.32 -18.90
N GLY A 134 -1.92 8.81 -19.20
CA GLY A 134 -2.09 9.94 -20.10
C GLY A 134 -1.87 11.26 -19.34
N ASP A 135 -1.80 12.37 -20.10
CA ASP A 135 -1.43 13.68 -19.58
C ASP A 135 -2.28 14.13 -18.37
N SER A 136 -3.60 13.96 -18.44
CA SER A 136 -4.52 14.37 -17.38
C SER A 136 -4.32 13.57 -16.07
N LYS A 137 -4.07 12.25 -16.16
CA LYS A 137 -3.81 11.42 -15.00
C LYS A 137 -2.45 11.71 -14.37
N GLU A 138 -1.46 11.99 -15.20
CA GLU A 138 -0.14 12.37 -14.72
C GLU A 138 -0.19 13.71 -13.99
N GLU A 139 -0.91 14.69 -14.50
CA GLU A 139 -1.15 15.96 -13.83
C GLU A 139 -1.86 15.78 -12.48
N ASN A 140 -2.93 14.99 -12.45
CA ASN A 140 -3.64 14.67 -11.21
C ASN A 140 -2.75 13.98 -10.18
N PHE A 141 -1.90 13.05 -10.63
CA PHE A 141 -0.94 12.37 -9.76
C PHE A 141 0.01 13.37 -9.07
N TYR A 142 0.57 14.31 -9.80
CA TYR A 142 1.44 15.33 -9.21
C TYR A 142 0.68 16.27 -8.27
N ASN A 143 -0.54 16.66 -8.60
CA ASN A 143 -1.37 17.52 -7.75
C ASN A 143 -1.74 16.81 -6.43
N VAL A 144 -2.08 15.52 -6.49
CA VAL A 144 -2.36 14.72 -5.29
C VAL A 144 -1.13 14.60 -4.41
N ILE A 145 0.05 14.33 -4.98
CA ILE A 145 1.31 14.24 -4.23
C ILE A 145 1.66 15.56 -3.55
N ASP A 146 1.51 16.68 -4.24
CA ASP A 146 1.78 18.00 -3.66
C ASP A 146 0.85 18.30 -2.49
N ALA A 147 -0.40 17.84 -2.54
CA ALA A 147 -1.39 18.00 -1.48
C ALA A 147 -1.16 17.05 -0.28
N LEU A 148 -0.42 15.96 -0.44
CA LEU A 148 -0.17 15.01 0.66
C LEU A 148 0.75 15.54 1.76
N TYR A 149 1.46 16.65 1.53
CA TYR A 149 2.46 17.22 2.47
C TYR A 149 3.52 16.22 2.97
N LYS A 150 3.83 15.21 2.15
CA LYS A 150 4.80 14.16 2.47
C LYS A 150 6.04 14.27 1.60
N GLN A 151 7.15 13.74 2.08
CA GLN A 151 8.34 13.63 1.25
C GLN A 151 8.12 12.58 0.16
N CYS A 152 8.07 13.03 -1.10
CA CYS A 152 7.95 12.15 -2.25
C CYS A 152 9.17 12.29 -3.17
N ILE A 153 9.73 11.17 -3.61
CA ILE A 153 10.80 11.10 -4.61
C ILE A 153 10.22 10.42 -5.84
N ILE A 154 10.18 11.14 -6.96
CA ILE A 154 9.62 10.62 -8.21
C ILE A 154 10.73 10.55 -9.23
N VAL A 155 11.01 9.34 -9.72
CA VAL A 155 11.92 9.09 -10.83
C VAL A 155 11.09 8.86 -12.09
N THR A 156 11.25 9.72 -13.09
CA THR A 156 10.52 9.60 -14.35
C THR A 156 11.39 10.04 -15.53
N LYS A 157 11.20 9.42 -16.69
CA LYS A 157 11.89 9.79 -17.92
C LYS A 157 11.11 10.81 -18.76
N ASP A 158 9.81 10.96 -18.50
CA ASP A 158 8.88 11.67 -19.39
C ASP A 158 8.60 13.11 -18.92
N PHE A 159 9.07 13.48 -17.73
CA PHE A 159 8.84 14.81 -17.14
C PHE A 159 9.44 15.96 -17.96
N ILE A 160 10.56 15.72 -18.63
CA ILE A 160 11.22 16.71 -19.49
C ILE A 160 11.29 16.16 -20.92
N THR A 161 10.49 16.74 -21.80
CA THR A 161 10.49 16.39 -23.22
C THR A 161 11.11 17.52 -24.04
N LYS A 162 12.13 17.20 -24.86
CA LYS A 162 12.84 18.18 -25.72
C LYS A 162 13.37 19.42 -24.96
N GLY A 163 13.82 19.20 -23.71
CA GLY A 163 14.40 20.26 -22.88
C GLY A 163 13.40 21.19 -22.19
N ARG A 164 12.10 20.92 -22.33
CA ARG A 164 11.02 21.66 -21.64
C ARG A 164 10.32 20.74 -20.64
N VAL A 165 9.90 21.31 -19.52
CA VAL A 165 9.01 20.63 -18.58
C VAL A 165 7.70 20.38 -19.30
N ARG A 166 7.23 19.12 -19.29
CA ARG A 166 6.04 18.70 -20.04
C ARG A 166 4.75 19.38 -19.56
N PHE A 167 4.68 19.65 -18.26
CA PHE A 167 3.51 20.27 -17.62
C PHE A 167 3.87 21.64 -17.07
N PRO A 168 3.40 22.75 -17.67
CA PRO A 168 3.63 24.09 -17.14
C PRO A 168 3.12 24.29 -15.72
N GLU A 169 2.04 23.61 -15.33
CA GLU A 169 1.44 23.64 -14.00
C GLU A 169 2.38 23.12 -12.91
N ILE A 170 3.32 22.24 -13.26
CA ILE A 170 4.36 21.75 -12.34
C ILE A 170 5.26 22.89 -11.81
N GLU A 171 5.37 24.00 -12.51
CA GLU A 171 6.07 25.18 -11.98
C GLU A 171 5.39 25.72 -10.72
N LYS A 172 4.10 25.45 -10.53
CA LYS A 172 3.31 25.85 -9.35
C LYS A 172 3.51 24.90 -8.17
N LEU A 173 3.96 23.65 -8.41
CA LEU A 173 4.21 22.68 -7.33
C LEU A 173 5.41 23.09 -6.48
N THR A 174 5.40 22.70 -5.21
CA THR A 174 6.47 23.04 -4.24
C THR A 174 7.72 22.18 -4.39
N CYS A 175 7.78 21.30 -5.39
CA CYS A 175 8.86 20.32 -5.61
C CYS A 175 10.15 20.95 -6.15
N SER A 176 11.29 20.30 -5.87
CA SER A 176 12.56 20.52 -6.57
C SER A 176 12.71 19.53 -7.71
N VAL A 177 13.18 20.00 -8.86
CA VAL A 177 13.36 19.18 -10.06
C VAL A 177 14.83 19.03 -10.39
N TYR A 178 15.26 17.77 -10.54
CA TYR A 178 16.63 17.41 -10.88
C TYR A 178 16.65 16.60 -12.19
N ARG A 179 17.63 16.92 -13.04
CA ARG A 179 17.90 16.15 -14.26
C ARG A 179 19.13 15.29 -14.06
N ILE A 180 18.99 14.00 -14.38
CA ILE A 180 20.13 13.08 -14.43
C ILE A 180 20.56 12.95 -15.89
N LYS A 181 21.82 13.26 -16.18
CA LYS A 181 22.42 13.12 -17.51
C LYS A 181 23.58 12.16 -17.46
N LYS A 182 23.79 11.39 -18.54
CA LYS A 182 25.06 10.68 -18.73
C LYS A 182 26.16 11.69 -19.05
N ALA A 183 27.32 11.53 -18.41
CA ALA A 183 28.48 12.32 -18.72
C ALA A 183 28.98 12.00 -20.15
N GLU A 184 29.56 13.00 -20.81
CA GLU A 184 30.17 12.79 -22.12
C GLU A 184 31.38 11.85 -22.03
N GLY A 185 31.67 11.12 -23.12
CA GLY A 185 32.83 10.24 -23.21
C GLY A 185 32.70 8.86 -22.57
N PHE A 186 31.48 8.42 -22.22
CA PHE A 186 31.27 7.05 -21.77
C PHE A 186 31.32 6.04 -22.93
N ASP A 187 31.89 4.85 -22.67
CA ASP A 187 31.85 3.73 -23.61
C ASP A 187 30.55 2.93 -23.39
N SER A 188 29.68 2.89 -24.40
CA SER A 188 28.41 2.16 -24.34
C SER A 188 28.58 0.63 -24.16
N LYS A 189 29.74 0.09 -24.47
CA LYS A 189 30.07 -1.33 -24.28
C LYS A 189 30.70 -1.63 -22.92
N ASN A 190 31.09 -0.61 -22.18
CA ASN A 190 31.73 -0.75 -20.87
C ASN A 190 30.93 0.04 -19.82
N MET A 191 30.01 -0.63 -19.13
CA MET A 191 29.17 -0.02 -18.09
C MET A 191 29.96 0.63 -16.95
N ALA A 192 31.22 0.19 -16.71
CA ALA A 192 32.06 0.80 -15.67
C ALA A 192 32.52 2.23 -16.01
N THR A 193 32.42 2.64 -17.27
CA THR A 193 32.73 4.01 -17.70
C THR A 193 31.55 4.98 -17.62
N VAL A 194 30.34 4.46 -17.37
CA VAL A 194 29.14 5.29 -17.29
C VAL A 194 29.20 6.14 -16.02
N ARG A 195 29.27 7.43 -16.22
CA ARG A 195 29.13 8.44 -15.14
C ARG A 195 27.87 9.24 -15.37
N THR A 196 27.25 9.65 -14.29
CA THR A 196 26.06 10.51 -14.32
C THR A 196 26.34 11.83 -13.62
N THR A 197 25.76 12.89 -14.13
CA THR A 197 25.72 14.20 -13.47
C THR A 197 24.29 14.55 -13.11
N ILE A 198 24.12 15.20 -11.96
CA ILE A 198 22.82 15.68 -11.48
C ILE A 198 22.83 17.19 -11.60
N GLU A 199 21.86 17.72 -12.28
CA GLU A 199 21.64 19.16 -12.47
C GLU A 199 20.30 19.57 -11.86
N LYS A 200 20.30 20.54 -10.95
CA LYS A 200 19.04 21.12 -10.44
C LYS A 200 18.48 22.06 -11.52
N ILE A 201 17.17 21.85 -11.85
CA ILE A 201 16.45 22.64 -12.86
C ILE A 201 15.53 23.65 -12.18
N LYS A 202 14.93 23.24 -11.03
CA LYS A 202 14.03 24.05 -10.23
C LYS A 202 14.38 23.92 -8.74
#